data_1c24843a016a0420edd9fc695f4c9307
#
_entry.id   1c24843a016a0420edd9fc695f4c9307
#
_cell.length_a   1.000
_cell.length_b   1.000
_cell.length_c   1.000
_cell.angle_alpha   90.00
_cell.angle_beta   90.00
_cell.angle_gamma   90.00
#
_symmetry.space_group_name_H-M   'P 1'
#
loop_
_entity.id
_entity.type
_entity.pdbx_description
1 polymer ?
#
loop_
_entity_poly.entity_id
_entity_poly.type
_entity_poly.pdbx_seq_one_letter_code
_entity_poly.pdbx_strand_id
1 'polypeptide(L)'
;AAAAIYAMKLAGYQSALMAPTEILARQHFEEFIRRLAPFKIRIGLLTSSEARKFPSKVHPTTSTHISKSQLLKWCLNGEIQILIGTHALIEERVKFKKLAFAIVDEQHRFGVEQRRAATKGIRPHFLSMSATPIPRTLALTLYGDLDLAVLDEMPPGRMPVETKVVAPRERVFVCRPCGRS
;
A
#
# COMPACT_ATOMS: atom_id res chain seq x y z
N ALA A 1 6.20 5.39 4.32
CA ALA A 1 5.28 4.33 4.76
C ALA A 1 6.02 3.21 5.53
N ALA A 2 7.01 2.50 4.94
CA ALA A 2 7.66 1.33 5.57
C ALA A 2 8.28 1.63 6.94
N ALA A 3 8.98 2.76 7.10
CA ALA A 3 9.60 3.16 8.36
C ALA A 3 8.53 3.40 9.46
N ALA A 4 7.43 4.06 9.13
CA ALA A 4 6.34 4.30 10.08
C ALA A 4 5.66 2.99 10.51
N ILE A 5 5.42 2.08 9.56
CA ILE A 5 4.90 0.73 9.85
C ILE A 5 5.83 -0.04 10.80
N TYR A 6 7.14 0.05 10.57
CA TYR A 6 8.13 -0.60 11.44
C TYR A 6 8.11 -0.02 12.86
N ALA A 7 8.01 1.30 13.00
CA ALA A 7 7.86 1.95 14.31
C ALA A 7 6.59 1.48 15.04
N MET A 8 5.46 1.36 14.33
CA MET A 8 4.21 0.83 14.91
C MET A 8 4.36 -0.61 15.39
N LYS A 9 5.07 -1.45 14.62
CA LYS A 9 5.37 -2.84 15.04
C LYS A 9 6.22 -2.88 16.31
N LEU A 10 7.24 -2.02 16.42
CA LEU A 10 8.07 -1.96 17.63
C LEU A 10 7.24 -1.57 18.87
N ALA A 11 6.26 -0.70 18.69
CA ALA A 11 5.31 -0.32 19.74
C ALA A 11 4.19 -1.36 20.00
N GLY A 12 4.22 -2.51 19.32
CA GLY A 12 3.25 -3.60 19.52
C GLY A 12 1.89 -3.38 18.83
N TYR A 13 1.83 -2.50 17.84
CA TYR A 13 0.62 -2.19 17.08
C TYR A 13 0.62 -2.85 15.71
N GLN A 14 -0.58 -2.89 15.11
CA GLN A 14 -0.81 -3.38 13.76
C GLN A 14 -1.00 -2.21 12.78
N SER A 15 -0.68 -2.46 11.52
CA SER A 15 -0.86 -1.51 10.43
C SER A 15 -1.64 -2.13 9.28
N ALA A 16 -2.41 -1.31 8.56
CA ALA A 16 -3.12 -1.70 7.36
C ALA A 16 -2.70 -0.82 6.18
N LEU A 17 -2.53 -1.41 4.99
CA LEU A 17 -2.29 -0.69 3.74
C LEU A 17 -3.32 -1.10 2.71
N MET A 18 -4.05 -0.13 2.20
CA MET A 18 -5.02 -0.32 1.13
C MET A 18 -4.47 0.20 -0.19
N ALA A 19 -4.54 -0.63 -1.22
CA ALA A 19 -4.21 -0.30 -2.59
C ALA A 19 -5.47 -0.34 -3.47
N PRO A 20 -5.53 0.45 -4.56
CA PRO A 20 -6.71 0.55 -5.41
C PRO A 20 -6.98 -0.70 -6.25
N THR A 21 -5.95 -1.50 -6.51
CA THR A 21 -6.05 -2.71 -7.34
C THR A 21 -5.31 -3.88 -6.71
N GLU A 22 -5.70 -5.11 -7.09
CA GLU A 22 -5.01 -6.33 -6.62
C GLU A 22 -3.55 -6.38 -7.08
N ILE A 23 -3.25 -5.87 -8.28
CA ILE A 23 -1.89 -5.83 -8.80
C ILE A 23 -1.01 -4.96 -7.90
N LEU A 24 -1.47 -3.76 -7.55
CA LEU A 24 -0.74 -2.86 -6.65
C LEU A 24 -0.65 -3.43 -5.23
N ALA A 25 -1.71 -4.08 -4.73
CA ALA A 25 -1.66 -4.74 -3.43
C ALA A 25 -0.58 -5.83 -3.40
N ARG A 26 -0.45 -6.64 -4.46
CA ARG A 26 0.62 -7.64 -4.60
C ARG A 26 2.00 -7.00 -4.69
N GLN A 27 2.16 -5.94 -5.47
CA GLN A 27 3.42 -5.21 -5.57
C GLN A 27 3.87 -4.65 -4.22
N HIS A 28 2.95 -4.03 -3.47
CA HIS A 28 3.24 -3.57 -2.12
C HIS A 28 3.60 -4.74 -1.19
N PHE A 29 2.89 -5.86 -1.28
CA PHE A 29 3.16 -7.04 -0.46
C PHE A 29 4.58 -7.56 -0.68
N GLU A 30 5.00 -7.76 -1.94
CA GLU A 30 6.35 -8.23 -2.28
C GLU A 30 7.44 -7.19 -1.89
N GLU A 31 7.16 -5.89 -2.11
CA GLU A 31 8.07 -4.82 -1.71
C GLU A 31 8.27 -4.76 -0.18
N PHE A 32 7.20 -4.91 0.58
CA PHE A 32 7.27 -4.94 2.05
C PHE A 32 7.99 -6.19 2.55
N ILE A 33 7.80 -7.34 1.91
CA ILE A 33 8.57 -8.55 2.21
C ILE A 33 10.06 -8.26 2.02
N ARG A 34 10.46 -7.75 0.86
CA ARG A 34 11.86 -7.46 0.54
C ARG A 34 12.52 -6.50 1.54
N ARG A 35 11.80 -5.46 1.95
CA ARG A 35 12.31 -4.44 2.88
C ARG A 35 12.29 -4.88 4.34
N LEU A 36 11.30 -5.66 4.74
CA LEU A 36 11.00 -5.93 6.14
C LEU A 36 11.30 -7.38 6.58
N ALA A 37 11.68 -8.27 5.67
CA ALA A 37 12.06 -9.65 5.99
C ALA A 37 13.10 -9.76 7.12
N PRO A 38 14.17 -8.92 7.15
CA PRO A 38 15.17 -9.01 8.20
C PRO A 38 14.61 -8.73 9.61
N PHE A 39 13.49 -8.03 9.71
CA PHE A 39 12.89 -7.61 10.99
C PHE A 39 11.86 -8.59 11.55
N LYS A 40 11.73 -9.78 10.97
CA LYS A 40 10.81 -10.84 11.42
C LYS A 40 9.36 -10.35 11.56
N ILE A 41 8.87 -9.58 10.60
CA ILE A 41 7.51 -9.05 10.57
C ILE A 41 6.60 -10.02 9.83
N ARG A 42 5.41 -10.26 10.37
CA ARG A 42 4.38 -11.07 9.72
C ARG A 42 3.46 -10.18 8.90
N ILE A 43 3.45 -10.40 7.59
CA ILE A 43 2.70 -9.62 6.62
C ILE A 43 1.60 -10.50 6.01
N GLY A 44 0.39 -9.98 5.95
CA GLY A 44 -0.74 -10.60 5.26
C GLY A 44 -1.11 -9.83 3.99
N LEU A 45 -1.55 -10.55 2.97
CA LEU A 45 -2.21 -10.00 1.78
C LEU A 45 -3.65 -10.50 1.74
N LEU A 46 -4.60 -9.60 1.54
CA LEU A 46 -6.02 -9.91 1.37
C LEU A 46 -6.58 -9.16 0.18
N THR A 47 -7.00 -9.91 -0.82
CA THR A 47 -7.71 -9.40 -2.00
C THR A 47 -9.01 -10.18 -2.22
N SER A 48 -9.81 -9.79 -3.21
CA SER A 48 -10.99 -10.57 -3.58
C SER A 48 -10.63 -11.97 -4.07
N SER A 49 -9.50 -12.12 -4.76
CA SER A 49 -9.07 -13.39 -5.37
C SER A 49 -8.22 -14.27 -4.47
N GLU A 50 -7.47 -13.71 -3.50
CA GLU A 50 -6.51 -14.48 -2.71
C GLU A 50 -6.28 -13.95 -1.29
N ALA A 51 -5.76 -14.85 -0.45
CA ALA A 51 -5.15 -14.50 0.83
C ALA A 51 -3.79 -15.18 0.97
N ARG A 52 -2.77 -14.41 1.36
CA ARG A 52 -1.39 -14.88 1.54
C ARG A 52 -0.81 -14.42 2.86
N LYS A 53 0.18 -15.13 3.36
CA LYS A 53 0.92 -14.78 4.57
C LYS A 53 2.43 -14.92 4.33
N PHE A 54 3.18 -13.98 4.87
CA PHE A 54 4.64 -14.03 5.00
C PHE A 54 5.02 -13.90 6.49
N PRO A 55 6.02 -14.61 7.01
CA PRO A 55 6.71 -15.72 6.36
C PRO A 55 5.86 -17.00 6.32
N SER A 56 6.18 -17.89 5.41
CA SER A 56 5.64 -19.26 5.41
C SER A 56 6.14 -20.02 6.65
N LYS A 57 5.37 -21.03 7.08
CA LYS A 57 5.84 -21.96 8.14
C LYS A 57 6.95 -22.89 7.67
N VAL A 58 6.96 -23.23 6.37
CA VAL A 58 7.92 -24.18 5.78
C VAL A 58 9.18 -23.48 5.32
N HIS A 59 9.03 -22.32 4.66
CA HIS A 59 10.13 -21.54 4.10
C HIS A 59 10.06 -20.10 4.62
N PRO A 60 10.93 -19.70 5.55
CA PRO A 60 10.86 -18.36 6.18
C PRO A 60 11.06 -17.18 5.20
N THR A 61 11.61 -17.43 4.03
CA THR A 61 11.89 -16.42 3.00
C THR A 61 10.76 -16.26 1.98
N THR A 62 9.74 -17.13 2.02
CA THR A 62 8.65 -17.14 1.05
C THR A 62 7.31 -16.85 1.72
N SER A 63 6.32 -16.45 0.93
CA SER A 63 4.93 -16.36 1.35
C SER A 63 4.16 -17.65 0.99
N THR A 64 3.04 -17.87 1.65
CA THR A 64 2.16 -19.01 1.38
C THR A 64 0.72 -18.58 1.26
N HIS A 65 -0.03 -19.27 0.39
CA HIS A 65 -1.48 -19.11 0.30
C HIS A 65 -2.16 -19.73 1.51
N ILE A 66 -3.18 -19.06 1.99
CA ILE A 66 -3.98 -19.50 3.14
C ILE A 66 -5.45 -19.19 2.89
N SER A 67 -6.35 -19.71 3.71
CA SER A 67 -7.75 -19.31 3.65
C SER A 67 -7.95 -17.89 4.20
N LYS A 68 -8.90 -17.15 3.62
CA LYS A 68 -9.27 -15.81 4.12
C LYS A 68 -9.66 -15.85 5.58
N SER A 69 -10.46 -16.84 5.99
CA SER A 69 -10.90 -17.02 7.37
C SER A 69 -9.74 -17.18 8.35
N GLN A 70 -8.69 -17.91 7.95
CA GLN A 70 -7.49 -18.06 8.77
C GLN A 70 -6.70 -16.77 8.90
N LEU A 71 -6.56 -16.02 7.78
CA LEU A 71 -5.90 -14.71 7.79
C LEU A 71 -6.62 -13.73 8.73
N LEU A 72 -7.96 -13.68 8.65
CA LEU A 72 -8.79 -12.81 9.50
C LEU A 72 -8.65 -13.15 10.99
N LYS A 73 -8.61 -14.44 11.35
CA LYS A 73 -8.34 -14.89 12.73
C LYS A 73 -6.97 -14.38 13.20
N TRP A 74 -5.94 -14.48 12.38
CA TRP A 74 -4.60 -14.02 12.74
C TRP A 74 -4.50 -12.50 12.86
N CYS A 75 -5.28 -11.75 12.09
CA CYS A 75 -5.41 -10.30 12.27
C CYS A 75 -6.06 -9.96 13.62
N LEU A 76 -7.15 -10.64 13.95
CA LEU A 76 -7.88 -10.45 15.22
C LEU A 76 -7.01 -10.78 16.43
N ASN A 77 -6.18 -11.81 16.35
CA ASN A 77 -5.28 -12.22 17.43
C ASN A 77 -4.01 -11.37 17.52
N GLY A 78 -3.76 -10.47 16.53
CA GLY A 78 -2.55 -9.66 16.47
C GLY A 78 -1.32 -10.39 15.94
N GLU A 79 -1.49 -11.59 15.38
CA GLU A 79 -0.39 -12.34 14.77
C GLU A 79 0.10 -11.71 13.47
N ILE A 80 -0.79 -11.15 12.66
CA ILE A 80 -0.45 -10.35 11.48
C ILE A 80 -0.22 -8.92 11.93
N GLN A 81 0.98 -8.43 11.70
CA GLN A 81 1.39 -7.07 12.09
C GLN A 81 1.10 -6.04 11.00
N ILE A 82 1.18 -6.47 9.75
CA ILE A 82 0.86 -5.64 8.57
C ILE A 82 -0.13 -6.40 7.71
N LEU A 83 -1.27 -5.80 7.42
CA LEU A 83 -2.21 -6.34 6.45
C LEU A 83 -2.27 -5.41 5.23
N ILE A 84 -2.00 -5.96 4.07
CA ILE A 84 -2.05 -5.28 2.78
C ILE A 84 -3.20 -5.86 1.98
N GLY A 85 -3.96 -5.01 1.29
CA GLY A 85 -5.04 -5.49 0.45
C GLY A 85 -5.72 -4.40 -0.33
N THR A 86 -6.86 -4.75 -0.92
CA THR A 86 -7.73 -3.83 -1.64
C THR A 86 -8.88 -3.39 -0.73
N HIS A 87 -9.94 -2.83 -1.30
CA HIS A 87 -11.20 -2.56 -0.59
C HIS A 87 -11.81 -3.80 0.10
N ALA A 88 -11.37 -5.01 -0.26
CA ALA A 88 -11.68 -6.24 0.47
C ALA A 88 -11.38 -6.15 1.97
N LEU A 89 -10.43 -5.31 2.40
CA LEU A 89 -10.15 -5.05 3.81
C LEU A 89 -11.36 -4.45 4.54
N ILE A 90 -12.19 -3.70 3.85
CA ILE A 90 -13.39 -3.06 4.39
C ILE A 90 -14.59 -4.00 4.26
N GLU A 91 -14.76 -4.62 3.08
CA GLU A 91 -15.87 -5.52 2.77
C GLU A 91 -15.88 -6.77 3.68
N GLU A 92 -14.73 -7.38 3.88
CA GLU A 92 -14.55 -8.54 4.77
C GLU A 92 -14.65 -8.18 6.25
N ARG A 93 -14.91 -6.91 6.58
CA ARG A 93 -15.02 -6.41 7.97
C ARG A 93 -13.86 -6.85 8.84
N VAL A 94 -12.65 -6.68 8.32
CA VAL A 94 -11.43 -7.09 9.01
C VAL A 94 -11.35 -6.45 10.39
N LYS A 95 -11.19 -7.28 11.40
CA LYS A 95 -11.00 -6.83 12.77
C LYS A 95 -9.54 -6.98 13.16
N PHE A 96 -8.99 -5.92 13.71
CA PHE A 96 -7.62 -5.89 14.23
C PHE A 96 -7.66 -5.89 15.75
N LYS A 97 -6.64 -6.48 16.36
CA LYS A 97 -6.47 -6.44 17.82
C LYS A 97 -6.07 -5.04 18.31
N LYS A 98 -5.10 -4.43 17.62
CA LYS A 98 -4.52 -3.12 17.96
C LYS A 98 -4.09 -2.36 16.70
N LEU A 99 -5.03 -1.97 15.84
CA LEU A 99 -4.72 -1.16 14.66
C LEU A 99 -4.36 0.26 15.09
N ALA A 100 -3.17 0.74 14.75
CA ALA A 100 -2.75 2.11 15.06
C ALA A 100 -2.34 2.93 13.83
N PHE A 101 -2.17 2.29 12.67
CA PHE A 101 -1.77 2.99 11.44
C PHE A 101 -2.49 2.44 10.22
N ALA A 102 -3.15 3.32 9.49
CA ALA A 102 -3.83 2.98 8.24
C ALA A 102 -3.26 3.82 7.09
N ILE A 103 -2.89 3.15 6.01
CA ILE A 103 -2.34 3.77 4.81
C ILE A 103 -3.29 3.51 3.65
N VAL A 104 -3.58 4.54 2.88
CA VAL A 104 -4.35 4.43 1.63
C VAL A 104 -3.51 4.98 0.49
N ASP A 105 -3.25 4.12 -0.48
CA ASP A 105 -2.56 4.48 -1.71
C ASP A 105 -3.58 4.88 -2.77
N GLU A 106 -3.28 5.95 -3.55
CA GLU A 106 -4.18 6.48 -4.60
C GLU A 106 -5.61 6.77 -4.10
N GLN A 107 -5.71 7.60 -3.09
CA GLN A 107 -6.93 7.89 -2.32
C GLN A 107 -8.14 8.38 -3.12
N HIS A 108 -7.93 8.94 -4.33
CA HIS A 108 -9.02 9.50 -5.14
C HIS A 108 -10.14 8.49 -5.48
N ARG A 109 -9.89 7.20 -5.29
CA ARG A 109 -10.87 6.11 -5.50
C ARG A 109 -11.61 5.67 -4.23
N PHE A 110 -11.27 6.24 -3.06
CA PHE A 110 -11.89 5.85 -1.80
C PHE A 110 -12.81 6.94 -1.24
N GLY A 111 -14.08 6.62 -1.05
CA GLY A 111 -15.07 7.54 -0.48
C GLY A 111 -14.88 7.81 1.02
N VAL A 112 -15.50 8.89 1.49
CA VAL A 112 -15.45 9.33 2.92
C VAL A 112 -16.00 8.27 3.88
N GLU A 113 -17.01 7.50 3.46
CA GLU A 113 -17.62 6.45 4.29
C GLU A 113 -16.70 5.26 4.53
N GLN A 114 -15.86 4.93 3.55
CA GLN A 114 -14.90 3.84 3.67
C GLN A 114 -13.80 4.16 4.68
N ARG A 115 -13.43 5.45 4.81
CA ARG A 115 -12.53 5.93 5.88
C ARG A 115 -13.14 5.74 7.26
N ARG A 116 -14.42 6.03 7.42
CA ARG A 116 -15.14 5.86 8.69
C ARG A 116 -15.30 4.38 9.08
N ALA A 117 -15.46 3.49 8.11
CA ALA A 117 -15.61 2.06 8.37
C ALA A 117 -14.30 1.42 8.89
N ALA A 118 -13.14 1.89 8.39
CA ALA A 118 -11.82 1.42 8.86
C ALA A 118 -11.49 1.86 10.30
N THR A 119 -12.23 2.84 10.86
CA THR A 119 -11.89 3.50 12.13
C THR A 119 -12.90 3.24 13.27
N LYS A 120 -13.78 2.25 13.17
CA LYS A 120 -14.74 1.95 14.26
C LYS A 120 -14.00 1.56 15.55
N GLY A 121 -13.95 2.50 16.50
CA GLY A 121 -13.54 2.28 17.88
C GLY A 121 -12.12 2.72 18.27
N ILE A 122 -11.12 2.62 17.38
CA ILE A 122 -9.76 3.14 17.57
C ILE A 122 -9.51 4.11 16.42
N ARG A 123 -9.01 5.31 16.71
CA ARG A 123 -8.60 6.26 15.67
C ARG A 123 -7.14 5.98 15.29
N PRO A 124 -6.85 5.14 14.29
CA PRO A 124 -5.48 4.94 13.85
C PRO A 124 -4.96 6.22 13.21
N HIS A 125 -3.65 6.42 13.29
CA HIS A 125 -2.99 7.41 12.43
C HIS A 125 -3.26 7.07 10.98
N PHE A 126 -3.57 8.08 10.18
CA PHE A 126 -3.97 7.90 8.79
C PHE A 126 -2.97 8.57 7.85
N LEU A 127 -2.46 7.81 6.88
CA LEU A 127 -1.60 8.32 5.81
C LEU A 127 -2.30 8.09 4.47
N SER A 128 -2.57 9.16 3.77
CA SER A 128 -3.02 9.12 2.39
C SER A 128 -1.88 9.47 1.45
N MET A 129 -1.69 8.67 0.40
CA MET A 129 -0.68 8.90 -0.63
C MET A 129 -1.35 9.06 -1.98
N SER A 130 -0.85 9.96 -2.82
CA SER A 130 -1.26 10.12 -4.20
C SER A 130 -0.10 10.59 -5.06
N ALA A 131 0.01 10.06 -6.27
CA ALA A 131 0.97 10.53 -7.27
C ALA A 131 0.44 11.71 -8.09
N THR A 132 -0.87 11.99 -8.03
CA THR A 132 -1.45 13.13 -8.74
C THR A 132 -1.30 14.40 -7.90
N PRO A 133 -0.70 15.48 -8.44
CA PRO A 133 -0.60 16.73 -7.71
C PRO A 133 -2.01 17.32 -7.51
N ILE A 134 -2.47 17.34 -6.27
CA ILE A 134 -3.70 18.03 -5.89
C ILE A 134 -3.31 19.46 -5.51
N PRO A 135 -3.91 20.51 -6.14
CA PRO A 135 -3.66 21.88 -5.75
C PRO A 135 -3.85 22.04 -4.22
N ARG A 136 -2.90 22.72 -3.56
CA ARG A 136 -2.88 22.87 -2.11
C ARG A 136 -4.20 23.40 -1.54
N THR A 137 -4.83 24.34 -2.24
CA THR A 137 -6.14 24.88 -1.88
C THR A 137 -7.25 23.84 -1.90
N LEU A 138 -7.25 22.96 -2.93
CA LEU A 138 -8.22 21.88 -3.04
C LEU A 138 -7.97 20.78 -1.98
N ALA A 139 -6.70 20.50 -1.69
CA ALA A 139 -6.32 19.56 -0.63
C ALA A 139 -6.80 20.03 0.75
N LEU A 140 -6.63 21.30 1.09
CA LEU A 140 -7.13 21.90 2.33
C LEU A 140 -8.66 21.87 2.42
N THR A 141 -9.37 22.07 1.31
CA THR A 141 -10.83 22.05 1.27
C THR A 141 -11.38 20.62 1.43
N LEU A 142 -10.72 19.64 0.82
CA LEU A 142 -11.17 18.24 0.83
C LEU A 142 -10.69 17.46 2.06
N TYR A 143 -9.58 17.87 2.67
CA TYR A 143 -8.86 17.13 3.70
C TYR A 143 -8.47 18.02 4.89
N GLY A 144 -9.29 19.01 5.24
CA GLY A 144 -9.00 20.06 6.21
C GLY A 144 -8.36 19.62 7.55
N ASP A 145 -8.45 18.33 7.88
CA ASP A 145 -7.89 17.75 9.10
C ASP A 145 -6.55 17.01 8.87
N LEU A 146 -5.94 17.10 7.68
CA LEU A 146 -4.70 16.39 7.36
C LEU A 146 -3.55 17.35 7.09
N ASP A 147 -2.39 17.04 7.67
CA ASP A 147 -1.12 17.69 7.31
C ASP A 147 -0.67 17.24 5.92
N LEU A 148 -0.28 18.19 5.08
CA LEU A 148 0.18 17.92 3.72
C LEU A 148 1.70 17.90 3.66
N ALA A 149 2.27 16.77 3.21
CA ALA A 149 3.67 16.63 2.86
C ALA A 149 3.82 16.43 1.33
N VAL A 150 4.63 17.26 0.70
CA VAL A 150 4.89 17.19 -0.74
C VAL A 150 6.31 16.68 -0.97
N LEU A 151 6.45 15.69 -1.87
CA LEU A 151 7.73 15.18 -2.35
C LEU A 151 7.90 15.69 -3.80
N ASP A 152 8.66 16.76 -3.97
CA ASP A 152 8.87 17.46 -5.24
C ASP A 152 10.26 17.22 -5.85
N GLU A 153 11.12 16.49 -5.17
CA GLU A 153 12.44 16.11 -5.67
C GLU A 153 12.41 14.79 -6.44
N MET A 154 13.12 14.76 -7.57
CA MET A 154 13.30 13.52 -8.32
C MET A 154 14.32 12.59 -7.61
N PRO A 155 14.06 11.27 -7.59
CA PRO A 155 15.04 10.32 -7.06
C PRO A 155 16.38 10.43 -7.78
N PRO A 156 17.51 10.30 -7.06
CA PRO A 156 18.83 10.32 -7.68
C PRO A 156 18.95 9.28 -8.80
N GLY A 157 19.52 9.68 -9.94
CA GLY A 157 19.73 8.79 -11.09
C GLY A 157 18.53 8.61 -12.01
N ARG A 158 17.38 9.25 -11.75
CA ARG A 158 16.28 9.25 -12.70
C ARG A 158 16.54 10.25 -13.83
N MET A 159 16.67 9.73 -15.05
CA MET A 159 16.82 10.58 -16.24
C MET A 159 15.49 11.28 -16.57
N PRO A 160 15.53 12.55 -16.99
CA PRO A 160 14.34 13.26 -17.45
C PRO A 160 13.75 12.56 -18.68
N VAL A 161 12.43 12.50 -18.73
CA VAL A 161 11.72 11.97 -19.90
C VAL A 161 11.64 13.05 -20.98
N GLU A 162 12.21 12.78 -22.13
CA GLU A 162 12.08 13.66 -23.30
C GLU A 162 10.82 13.28 -24.09
N THR A 163 9.88 14.22 -24.19
CA THR A 163 8.63 14.01 -24.94
C THR A 163 8.70 14.80 -26.24
N LYS A 164 8.58 14.10 -27.38
CA LYS A 164 8.55 14.70 -28.71
C LYS A 164 7.22 14.40 -29.41
N VAL A 165 6.62 15.40 -30.00
CA VAL A 165 5.50 15.25 -30.93
C VAL A 165 6.10 14.97 -32.29
N VAL A 166 5.79 13.82 -32.88
CA VAL A 166 6.29 13.41 -34.20
C VAL A 166 5.14 13.18 -35.16
N ALA A 167 5.36 13.53 -36.43
CA ALA A 167 4.40 13.27 -37.49
C ALA A 167 4.18 11.75 -37.68
N PRO A 168 3.00 11.31 -38.18
CA PRO A 168 2.71 9.88 -38.37
C PRO A 168 3.74 9.13 -39.21
N ARG A 169 4.38 9.83 -40.16
CA ARG A 169 5.42 9.28 -41.06
C ARG A 169 6.75 9.00 -40.33
N GLU A 170 7.00 9.66 -39.21
CA GLU A 170 8.25 9.55 -38.42
C GLU A 170 8.17 8.56 -37.28
N ARG A 171 7.00 7.96 -37.01
CA ARG A 171 6.79 7.01 -35.92
C ARG A 171 7.73 5.79 -35.94
N VAL A 172 8.07 5.33 -37.14
CA VAL A 172 8.95 4.16 -37.34
C VAL A 172 10.37 4.44 -36.87
N PHE A 173 10.83 5.69 -36.89
CA PHE A 173 12.18 6.07 -36.45
C PHE A 173 12.28 6.30 -34.96
N VAL A 174 11.17 6.67 -34.30
CA VAL A 174 11.15 7.00 -32.87
C VAL A 174 10.89 5.76 -32.01
N CYS A 175 10.18 4.76 -32.53
CA CYS A 175 9.90 3.49 -31.86
C CYS A 175 11.01 2.43 -31.98
N ARG A 176 12.26 2.80 -32.22
CA ARG A 176 13.35 1.84 -32.08
C ARG A 176 13.47 1.47 -30.60
N PRO A 177 13.36 0.18 -30.25
CA PRO A 177 13.63 -0.24 -28.87
C PRO A 177 15.06 0.20 -28.54
N CYS A 178 15.26 0.92 -27.43
CA CYS A 178 16.56 1.18 -26.87
C CYS A 178 17.24 -0.19 -26.70
N GLY A 179 18.21 -0.48 -27.57
CA GLY A 179 19.00 -1.69 -27.49
C GLY A 179 19.68 -1.77 -26.14
N ARG A 180 19.51 -2.88 -25.48
CA ARG A 180 20.35 -3.27 -24.35
C ARG A 180 21.79 -3.35 -24.88
N SER A 181 22.64 -2.47 -24.42
CA SER A 181 24.09 -2.68 -24.42
C SER A 181 24.47 -3.36 -23.12
#